data_264174548ccc60384334763e217825b0
#
_entry.id   264174548ccc60384334763e217825b0
#
_cell.length_a   1.000
_cell.length_b   1.000
_cell.length_c   1.000
_cell.angle_alpha   90.00
_cell.angle_beta   90.00
_cell.angle_gamma   90.00
#
_symmetry.space_group_name_H-M   'P 1'
#
loop_
_entity.id
_entity.type
_entity.pdbx_description
1 polymer ?
#
loop_
_entity_poly.entity_id
_entity_poly.type
_entity_poly.pdbx_seq_one_letter_code
_entity_poly.pdbx_strand_id
1 'polypeptide(L)'
;MPLSLWGGLEAWVGSAPFHISLGILAPLLLLLSLRTVRNDLFVSGTVIWLRSGALALLFANVALGLFYAILYSTTYIFGLEGEWIGDVAVWAVTICETLAVPLLFLMMADRWRGAELRGNRILEVLLNYIVTPALLIYAVILYLYMVKILVTWSLPEGGVAYMVFGFTMTALAVKALGQLLEKRIYDWFFNRFSLVSLPVLVLFWIGVVRRTNEYGLTEPRVYLVVCGGLMTFCVLLFLLRRAGRYLWVCLAAWVSFAAVAYVPAFEPERVAVRSQLHRAERIARSLDRLDAGGRLLLTPFPLADTVYKKQYRHLYESLDYIRRDSAAFARFGVKDLDDLAAIFPEGMRDYVRWGYDWCCVDTCVDTNIIELEAPINVRFEVNAEYPHYYTNLRNWYSDNSYDISNDTLRLFLGKERAVYGIPCRDLLERQLERSGFDPAEACGPTPEQLLRLLDYRDDRCRILFENIKLERTDSAVVIQGMSINAVLMR
;
A
#
# COMPACT_ATOMS: atom_id res chain seq x y z
N MET A 1 -10.89 -36.72 14.52
CA MET A 1 -11.58 -35.62 13.86
C MET A 1 -11.48 -35.83 12.37
N PRO A 2 -12.54 -35.71 11.58
CA PRO A 2 -12.45 -35.89 10.15
C PRO A 2 -11.58 -34.78 9.52
N LEU A 3 -10.69 -35.19 8.62
CA LEU A 3 -9.78 -34.30 7.85
C LEU A 3 -10.48 -33.11 7.17
N SER A 4 -11.78 -33.24 6.88
CA SER A 4 -12.63 -32.20 6.31
C SER A 4 -12.86 -30.97 7.24
N LEU A 5 -12.82 -31.19 8.57
CA LEU A 5 -12.92 -30.09 9.56
C LEU A 5 -11.61 -29.31 9.68
N TRP A 6 -10.48 -29.97 9.47
CA TRP A 6 -9.15 -29.34 9.55
C TRP A 6 -8.91 -28.41 8.35
N GLY A 7 -9.20 -28.88 7.13
CA GLY A 7 -9.09 -28.02 5.93
C GLY A 7 -10.01 -26.80 5.94
N GLY A 8 -11.21 -26.96 6.55
CA GLY A 8 -12.12 -25.83 6.76
C GLY A 8 -11.59 -24.82 7.79
N LEU A 9 -10.87 -25.28 8.82
CA LEU A 9 -10.26 -24.42 9.83
C LEU A 9 -9.08 -23.62 9.26
N GLU A 10 -8.21 -24.26 8.48
CA GLU A 10 -7.09 -23.57 7.81
C GLU A 10 -7.59 -22.47 6.85
N ALA A 11 -8.59 -22.80 6.04
CA ALA A 11 -9.21 -21.82 5.16
C ALA A 11 -9.85 -20.64 5.92
N TRP A 12 -10.48 -20.94 7.07
CA TRP A 12 -11.06 -19.90 7.91
C TRP A 12 -10.00 -19.04 8.59
N VAL A 13 -8.93 -19.62 9.14
CA VAL A 13 -7.82 -18.89 9.76
C VAL A 13 -7.11 -18.00 8.74
N GLY A 14 -7.00 -18.42 7.48
CA GLY A 14 -6.45 -17.61 6.39
C GLY A 14 -7.39 -16.50 5.87
N SER A 15 -8.64 -16.47 6.33
CA SER A 15 -9.66 -15.57 5.80
C SER A 15 -9.59 -14.15 6.39
N ALA A 16 -9.99 -13.14 5.58
CA ALA A 16 -10.11 -11.76 6.05
C ALA A 16 -11.06 -11.60 7.25
N PRO A 17 -12.23 -12.26 7.33
CA PRO A 17 -13.09 -12.22 8.51
C PRO A 17 -12.40 -12.64 9.81
N PHE A 18 -11.54 -13.67 9.76
CA PHE A 18 -10.79 -14.11 10.94
C PHE A 18 -9.81 -13.03 11.41
N HIS A 19 -9.01 -12.46 10.50
CA HIS A 19 -8.05 -11.43 10.85
C HIS A 19 -8.72 -10.14 11.37
N ILE A 20 -9.83 -9.73 10.76
CA ILE A 20 -10.62 -8.59 11.25
C ILE A 20 -11.19 -8.90 12.64
N SER A 21 -11.68 -10.11 12.87
CA SER A 21 -12.23 -10.51 14.17
C SER A 21 -11.16 -10.47 15.26
N LEU A 22 -9.99 -11.02 15.00
CA LEU A 22 -8.90 -11.05 15.97
C LEU A 22 -8.26 -9.67 16.17
N GLY A 23 -7.97 -8.95 15.08
CA GLY A 23 -7.23 -7.68 15.13
C GLY A 23 -8.08 -6.47 15.53
N ILE A 24 -9.37 -6.46 15.23
CA ILE A 24 -10.25 -5.30 15.40
C ILE A 24 -11.43 -5.62 16.32
N LEU A 25 -12.20 -6.66 16.02
CA LEU A 25 -13.45 -6.91 16.76
C LEU A 25 -13.20 -7.37 18.21
N ALA A 26 -12.20 -8.22 18.45
CA ALA A 26 -11.89 -8.66 19.80
C ALA A 26 -11.40 -7.51 20.71
N PRO A 27 -10.45 -6.66 20.33
CA PRO A 27 -10.09 -5.48 21.11
C PRO A 27 -11.26 -4.52 21.34
N LEU A 28 -12.10 -4.26 20.33
CA LEU A 28 -13.28 -3.42 20.50
C LEU A 28 -14.31 -4.05 21.45
N LEU A 29 -14.52 -5.37 21.38
CA LEU A 29 -15.39 -6.09 22.29
C LEU A 29 -14.89 -5.98 23.74
N LEU A 30 -13.57 -6.09 23.94
CA LEU A 30 -12.96 -5.87 25.25
C LEU A 30 -13.25 -4.45 25.76
N LEU A 31 -13.10 -3.42 24.92
CA LEU A 31 -13.43 -2.04 25.29
C LEU A 31 -14.93 -1.87 25.61
N LEU A 32 -15.80 -2.50 24.84
CA LEU A 32 -17.24 -2.49 25.09
C LEU A 32 -17.61 -3.17 26.43
N SER A 33 -16.81 -4.14 26.89
CA SER A 33 -17.02 -4.82 28.17
C SER A 33 -16.81 -3.90 29.38
N LEU A 34 -16.17 -2.74 29.23
CA LEU A 34 -16.08 -1.72 30.30
C LEU A 34 -17.45 -1.19 30.73
N ARG A 35 -18.46 -1.27 29.85
CA ARG A 35 -19.88 -0.93 30.12
C ARG A 35 -20.09 0.44 30.74
N THR A 36 -19.14 1.34 30.66
CA THR A 36 -19.25 2.65 31.29
C THR A 36 -19.60 3.73 30.27
N VAL A 37 -20.60 4.53 30.63
CA VAL A 37 -21.09 5.64 29.79
C VAL A 37 -20.30 6.93 30.09
N ARG A 38 -19.57 7.00 31.21
CA ARG A 38 -18.76 8.15 31.58
C ARG A 38 -17.47 8.14 30.79
N ASN A 39 -17.22 9.21 30.03
CA ASN A 39 -16.06 9.31 29.13
C ASN A 39 -14.71 9.24 29.85
N ASP A 40 -14.59 9.86 31.04
CA ASP A 40 -13.39 9.84 31.84
C ASP A 40 -13.01 8.43 32.31
N LEU A 41 -13.99 7.66 32.78
CA LEU A 41 -13.79 6.27 33.20
C LEU A 41 -13.55 5.34 32.01
N PHE A 42 -14.24 5.56 30.89
CA PHE A 42 -14.05 4.79 29.69
C PHE A 42 -12.62 4.96 29.14
N VAL A 43 -12.16 6.20 29.01
CA VAL A 43 -10.82 6.49 28.49
C VAL A 43 -9.74 6.00 29.46
N SER A 44 -9.90 6.20 30.78
CA SER A 44 -8.93 5.67 31.75
C SER A 44 -8.86 4.15 31.72
N GLY A 45 -10.00 3.45 31.64
CA GLY A 45 -10.06 2.00 31.44
C GLY A 45 -9.38 1.55 30.17
N THR A 46 -9.61 2.24 29.05
CA THR A 46 -8.95 1.96 27.75
C THR A 46 -7.43 2.09 27.85
N VAL A 47 -6.93 3.16 28.48
CA VAL A 47 -5.49 3.38 28.66
C VAL A 47 -4.86 2.33 29.58
N ILE A 48 -5.55 1.94 30.66
CA ILE A 48 -5.13 0.84 31.53
C ILE A 48 -5.00 -0.45 30.74
N TRP A 49 -5.97 -0.77 29.91
CA TRP A 49 -5.96 -1.99 29.12
C TRP A 49 -4.87 -2.01 28.05
N LEU A 50 -4.69 -0.90 27.32
CA LEU A 50 -3.61 -0.76 26.34
C LEU A 50 -2.24 -0.91 27.01
N ARG A 51 -2.03 -0.27 28.15
CA ARG A 51 -0.81 -0.40 28.94
C ARG A 51 -0.58 -1.83 29.42
N SER A 52 -1.63 -2.46 29.94
CA SER A 52 -1.54 -3.85 30.44
C SER A 52 -1.24 -4.82 29.30
N GLY A 53 -1.87 -4.62 28.14
CA GLY A 53 -1.59 -5.42 26.93
C GLY A 53 -0.16 -5.26 26.42
N ALA A 54 0.31 -4.02 26.32
CA ALA A 54 1.68 -3.74 25.88
C ALA A 54 2.73 -4.35 26.82
N LEU A 55 2.52 -4.24 28.14
CA LEU A 55 3.41 -4.85 29.12
C LEU A 55 3.35 -6.36 29.12
N ALA A 56 2.14 -6.95 28.96
CA ALA A 56 1.97 -8.39 28.87
C ALA A 56 2.71 -8.97 27.65
N LEU A 57 2.53 -8.35 26.49
CA LEU A 57 3.27 -8.71 25.28
C LEU A 57 4.77 -8.58 25.46
N LEU A 58 5.25 -7.46 26.03
CA LEU A 58 6.67 -7.26 26.27
C LEU A 58 7.26 -8.35 27.17
N PHE A 59 6.65 -8.61 28.32
CA PHE A 59 7.20 -9.59 29.29
C PHE A 59 7.11 -11.02 28.74
N ALA A 60 6.01 -11.39 28.08
CA ALA A 60 5.86 -12.70 27.48
C ALA A 60 6.89 -12.96 26.38
N ASN A 61 7.10 -11.98 25.49
CA ASN A 61 8.09 -12.10 24.41
C ASN A 61 9.54 -12.07 24.90
N VAL A 62 9.84 -11.33 25.98
CA VAL A 62 11.15 -11.42 26.64
C VAL A 62 11.37 -12.82 27.21
N ALA A 63 10.38 -13.41 27.91
CA ALA A 63 10.47 -14.76 28.42
C ALA A 63 10.62 -15.80 27.28
N LEU A 64 9.90 -15.65 26.20
CA LEU A 64 10.02 -16.47 24.99
C LEU A 64 11.43 -16.35 24.37
N GLY A 65 11.98 -15.16 24.28
CA GLY A 65 13.34 -14.93 23.79
C GLY A 65 14.40 -15.61 24.64
N LEU A 66 14.26 -15.55 25.98
CA LEU A 66 15.12 -16.29 26.90
C LEU A 66 14.98 -17.79 26.75
N PHE A 67 13.75 -18.29 26.59
CA PHE A 67 13.50 -19.70 26.30
C PHE A 67 14.21 -20.15 25.02
N TYR A 68 14.12 -19.39 23.95
CA TYR A 68 14.83 -19.68 22.70
C TYR A 68 16.35 -19.65 22.87
N ALA A 69 16.87 -18.67 23.60
CA ALA A 69 18.29 -18.61 23.88
C ALA A 69 18.77 -19.89 24.61
N ILE A 70 18.00 -20.37 25.57
CA ILE A 70 18.29 -21.62 26.29
C ILE A 70 18.17 -22.82 25.36
N LEU A 71 17.07 -22.94 24.61
CA LEU A 71 16.82 -24.05 23.69
C LEU A 71 17.97 -24.19 22.68
N TYR A 72 18.27 -23.14 21.94
CA TYR A 72 19.30 -23.17 20.91
C TYR A 72 20.72 -23.29 21.47
N SER A 73 21.00 -22.70 22.63
CA SER A 73 22.30 -22.93 23.29
C SER A 73 22.49 -24.36 23.73
N THR A 74 21.44 -24.99 24.27
CA THR A 74 21.49 -26.39 24.70
C THR A 74 21.66 -27.33 23.50
N THR A 75 20.91 -27.10 22.41
CA THR A 75 21.03 -27.93 21.19
C THR A 75 22.44 -27.78 20.58
N TYR A 76 22.99 -26.56 20.56
CA TYR A 76 24.34 -26.32 20.06
C TYR A 76 25.41 -27.01 20.89
N ILE A 77 25.37 -26.87 22.25
CA ILE A 77 26.39 -27.44 23.15
C ILE A 77 26.40 -28.95 23.13
N PHE A 78 25.19 -29.56 23.10
CA PHE A 78 25.07 -31.04 23.17
C PHE A 78 24.99 -31.69 21.78
N GLY A 79 25.10 -30.92 20.70
CA GLY A 79 25.02 -31.42 19.32
C GLY A 79 23.69 -32.10 19.01
N LEU A 80 22.59 -31.63 19.62
CA LEU A 80 21.26 -32.21 19.42
C LEU A 80 20.71 -31.71 18.06
N GLU A 81 20.44 -32.65 17.17
CA GLU A 81 19.86 -32.40 15.85
C GLU A 81 18.50 -33.10 15.75
N GLY A 82 17.55 -32.51 15.04
CA GLY A 82 16.24 -33.12 14.79
C GLY A 82 15.13 -32.11 14.57
N GLU A 83 14.09 -32.51 13.83
CA GLU A 83 12.90 -31.71 13.55
C GLU A 83 12.14 -31.28 14.81
N TRP A 84 12.25 -32.08 15.90
CA TRP A 84 11.61 -31.80 17.18
C TRP A 84 11.98 -30.43 17.77
N ILE A 85 13.16 -29.87 17.44
CA ILE A 85 13.60 -28.56 17.92
C ILE A 85 12.68 -27.47 17.36
N GLY A 86 12.34 -27.59 16.06
CA GLY A 86 11.38 -26.72 15.40
C GLY A 86 9.97 -26.84 16.03
N ASP A 87 9.54 -28.07 16.29
CA ASP A 87 8.23 -28.33 16.90
C ASP A 87 8.14 -27.73 18.32
N VAL A 88 9.16 -27.87 19.13
CA VAL A 88 9.22 -27.28 20.48
C VAL A 88 9.20 -25.76 20.39
N ALA A 89 9.91 -25.17 19.43
CA ALA A 89 9.90 -23.74 19.20
C ALA A 89 8.49 -23.23 18.83
N VAL A 90 7.80 -23.92 17.93
CA VAL A 90 6.43 -23.58 17.52
C VAL A 90 5.46 -23.72 18.71
N TRP A 91 5.56 -24.80 19.48
CA TRP A 91 4.73 -24.97 20.68
C TRP A 91 4.98 -23.90 21.74
N ALA A 92 6.24 -23.49 21.92
CA ALA A 92 6.59 -22.42 22.85
C ALA A 92 5.95 -21.09 22.47
N VAL A 93 5.99 -20.69 21.18
CA VAL A 93 5.26 -19.49 20.68
C VAL A 93 3.77 -19.64 20.92
N THR A 94 3.21 -20.79 20.53
CA THR A 94 1.77 -21.03 20.65
C THR A 94 1.31 -20.89 22.10
N ILE A 95 2.00 -21.52 23.06
CA ILE A 95 1.67 -21.42 24.49
C ILE A 95 1.89 -19.99 24.99
N CYS A 96 2.96 -19.34 24.58
CA CYS A 96 3.23 -17.96 24.98
C CYS A 96 2.11 -17.02 24.55
N GLU A 97 1.76 -17.01 23.26
CA GLU A 97 0.79 -16.06 22.71
C GLU A 97 -0.66 -16.41 23.08
N THR A 98 -1.02 -17.69 23.19
CA THR A 98 -2.41 -18.07 23.48
C THR A 98 -2.71 -18.20 24.97
N LEU A 99 -1.74 -18.45 25.82
CA LEU A 99 -1.95 -18.64 27.26
C LEU A 99 -1.23 -17.59 28.10
N ALA A 100 0.09 -17.39 27.94
CA ALA A 100 0.86 -16.52 28.80
C ALA A 100 0.49 -15.04 28.60
N VAL A 101 0.38 -14.56 27.36
CA VAL A 101 0.00 -13.17 27.06
C VAL A 101 -1.38 -12.83 27.65
N PRO A 102 -2.46 -13.60 27.41
CA PRO A 102 -3.77 -13.29 28.00
C PRO A 102 -3.78 -13.34 29.52
N LEU A 103 -3.09 -14.31 30.14
CA LEU A 103 -3.02 -14.39 31.60
C LEU A 103 -2.29 -13.18 32.20
N LEU A 104 -1.12 -12.81 31.66
CA LEU A 104 -0.38 -11.63 32.10
C LEU A 104 -1.20 -10.35 31.88
N PHE A 105 -1.91 -10.25 30.76
CA PHE A 105 -2.81 -9.13 30.49
C PHE A 105 -3.89 -9.00 31.56
N LEU A 106 -4.59 -10.10 31.86
CA LEU A 106 -5.66 -10.08 32.88
C LEU A 106 -5.12 -9.75 34.27
N MET A 107 -3.99 -10.33 34.66
CA MET A 107 -3.33 -10.03 35.94
C MET A 107 -2.94 -8.56 36.04
N MET A 108 -2.36 -7.99 34.98
CA MET A 108 -1.95 -6.59 34.96
C MET A 108 -3.18 -5.66 34.90
N ALA A 109 -4.19 -5.99 34.11
CA ALA A 109 -5.43 -5.20 34.03
C ALA A 109 -6.16 -5.16 35.36
N ASP A 110 -6.18 -6.27 36.12
CA ASP A 110 -6.78 -6.32 37.45
C ASP A 110 -5.98 -5.51 38.48
N ARG A 111 -4.65 -5.64 38.46
CA ARG A 111 -3.76 -4.89 39.34
C ARG A 111 -3.91 -3.37 39.19
N TRP A 112 -4.19 -2.89 37.97
CA TRP A 112 -4.33 -1.45 37.67
C TRP A 112 -5.77 -0.95 37.77
N ARG A 113 -6.75 -1.82 38.12
CA ARG A 113 -8.13 -1.40 38.38
C ARG A 113 -8.14 -0.38 39.52
N GLY A 114 -8.71 0.80 39.22
CA GLY A 114 -8.76 1.90 40.20
C GLY A 114 -7.52 2.77 40.30
N ALA A 115 -6.48 2.49 39.49
CA ALA A 115 -5.33 3.40 39.43
C ALA A 115 -5.78 4.75 38.83
N GLU A 116 -5.53 5.83 39.54
CA GLU A 116 -5.76 7.17 39.02
C GLU A 116 -4.70 7.51 37.98
N LEU A 117 -5.11 7.55 36.70
CA LEU A 117 -4.27 7.99 35.59
C LEU A 117 -4.27 9.53 35.42
N ARG A 118 -5.05 10.22 36.25
CA ARG A 118 -5.09 11.70 36.27
C ARG A 118 -3.79 12.28 36.81
N GLY A 119 -3.33 13.38 36.20
CA GLY A 119 -2.14 14.10 36.67
C GLY A 119 -0.81 13.59 36.12
N ASN A 120 -0.82 12.78 35.07
CA ASN A 120 0.44 12.41 34.42
C ASN A 120 1.05 13.61 33.69
N ARG A 121 2.07 14.22 34.30
CA ARG A 121 2.77 15.42 33.80
C ARG A 121 3.34 15.24 32.40
N ILE A 122 3.81 14.03 32.06
CA ILE A 122 4.35 13.73 30.73
C ILE A 122 3.24 13.81 29.70
N LEU A 123 2.08 13.18 29.97
CA LEU A 123 0.92 13.23 29.08
C LEU A 123 0.41 14.67 28.94
N GLU A 124 0.41 15.43 30.03
CA GLU A 124 -0.01 16.85 30.04
C GLU A 124 0.90 17.71 29.14
N VAL A 125 2.22 17.57 29.27
CA VAL A 125 3.19 18.28 28.43
C VAL A 125 3.04 17.83 26.96
N LEU A 126 3.00 16.53 26.70
CA LEU A 126 2.86 15.99 25.36
C LEU A 126 1.60 16.51 24.64
N LEU A 127 0.45 16.44 25.29
CA LEU A 127 -0.81 16.83 24.66
C LEU A 127 -0.99 18.34 24.56
N ASN A 128 -0.64 19.11 25.59
CA ASN A 128 -0.85 20.55 25.57
C ASN A 128 0.21 21.32 24.78
N TYR A 129 1.48 20.90 24.80
CA TYR A 129 2.57 21.71 24.23
C TYR A 129 3.14 21.16 22.93
N ILE A 130 2.86 19.88 22.58
CA ILE A 130 3.40 19.27 21.36
C ILE A 130 2.27 18.91 20.40
N VAL A 131 1.39 17.97 20.79
CA VAL A 131 0.45 17.38 19.85
C VAL A 131 -0.68 18.35 19.48
N THR A 132 -1.27 19.06 20.45
CA THR A 132 -2.38 19.97 20.15
C THR A 132 -1.95 21.19 19.33
N PRO A 133 -0.81 21.88 19.61
CA PRO A 133 -0.31 22.91 18.73
C PRO A 133 -0.04 22.41 17.30
N ALA A 134 0.56 21.23 17.15
CA ALA A 134 0.77 20.62 15.84
C ALA A 134 -0.56 20.34 15.11
N LEU A 135 -1.58 19.86 15.83
CA LEU A 135 -2.92 19.68 15.27
C LEU A 135 -3.58 21.00 14.83
N LEU A 136 -3.37 22.07 15.58
CA LEU A 136 -3.90 23.40 15.22
C LEU A 136 -3.23 23.92 13.95
N ILE A 137 -1.90 23.79 13.85
CA ILE A 137 -1.15 24.15 12.63
C ILE A 137 -1.65 23.31 11.46
N TYR A 138 -1.82 22.01 11.65
CA TYR A 138 -2.30 21.12 10.62
C TYR A 138 -3.74 21.44 10.20
N ALA A 139 -4.61 21.83 11.13
CA ALA A 139 -5.93 22.32 10.81
C ALA A 139 -5.88 23.55 9.90
N VAL A 140 -5.01 24.53 10.20
CA VAL A 140 -4.82 25.71 9.36
C VAL A 140 -4.35 25.33 7.95
N ILE A 141 -3.38 24.39 7.85
CA ILE A 141 -2.92 23.88 6.55
C ILE A 141 -4.07 23.25 5.76
N LEU A 142 -4.90 22.42 6.38
CA LEU A 142 -6.07 21.82 5.71
C LEU A 142 -7.08 22.87 5.24
N TYR A 143 -7.31 23.93 6.02
CA TYR A 143 -8.18 25.02 5.62
C TYR A 143 -7.60 25.85 4.47
N LEU A 144 -6.31 26.17 4.50
CA LEU A 144 -5.62 26.82 3.39
C LEU A 144 -5.69 25.98 2.12
N TYR A 145 -5.53 24.69 2.26
CA TYR A 145 -5.65 23.75 1.16
C TYR A 145 -7.08 23.71 0.59
N MET A 146 -8.10 23.73 1.45
CA MET A 146 -9.50 23.84 1.04
C MET A 146 -9.75 25.15 0.26
N VAL A 147 -9.22 26.27 0.73
CA VAL A 147 -9.31 27.55 0.03
C VAL A 147 -8.62 27.46 -1.34
N LYS A 148 -7.44 26.85 -1.41
CA LYS A 148 -6.75 26.61 -2.70
C LYS A 148 -7.65 25.84 -3.67
N ILE A 149 -8.27 24.74 -3.24
CA ILE A 149 -9.19 23.97 -4.10
C ILE A 149 -10.38 24.80 -4.56
N LEU A 150 -10.96 25.62 -3.69
CA LEU A 150 -12.09 26.49 -4.05
C LEU A 150 -11.69 27.58 -5.08
N VAL A 151 -10.46 28.10 -4.97
CA VAL A 151 -9.96 29.15 -5.88
C VAL A 151 -9.51 28.55 -7.23
N THR A 152 -8.78 27.45 -7.21
CA THR A 152 -8.24 26.83 -8.43
C THR A 152 -9.27 25.95 -9.15
N TRP A 153 -10.39 25.65 -8.49
CA TRP A 153 -11.44 24.71 -8.95
C TRP A 153 -10.89 23.36 -9.42
N SER A 154 -9.69 23.01 -8.96
CA SER A 154 -9.01 21.77 -9.27
C SER A 154 -8.79 20.97 -7.99
N LEU A 155 -9.22 19.70 -7.98
CA LEU A 155 -8.87 18.78 -6.92
C LEU A 155 -7.52 18.13 -7.29
N PRO A 156 -6.50 18.32 -6.47
CA PRO A 156 -5.22 17.67 -6.70
C PRO A 156 -5.32 16.16 -6.61
N GLU A 157 -4.44 15.50 -7.31
CA GLU A 157 -4.34 14.05 -7.31
C GLU A 157 -3.91 13.52 -5.93
N GLY A 158 -4.73 12.66 -5.35
CA GLY A 158 -4.36 11.68 -4.37
C GLY A 158 -4.46 12.06 -2.92
N GLY A 159 -3.87 12.07 -1.96
CA GLY A 159 -3.65 12.11 -0.53
C GLY A 159 -4.67 12.81 0.39
N VAL A 160 -5.53 13.70 -0.12
CA VAL A 160 -6.40 14.55 0.72
C VAL A 160 -7.29 13.76 1.67
N ALA A 161 -7.91 12.68 1.18
CA ALA A 161 -8.79 11.86 2.01
C ALA A 161 -8.04 11.24 3.20
N TYR A 162 -6.81 10.78 2.97
CA TYR A 162 -5.95 10.25 4.04
C TYR A 162 -5.50 11.33 5.02
N MET A 163 -5.19 12.54 4.52
CA MET A 163 -4.81 13.68 5.36
C MET A 163 -5.95 14.09 6.28
N VAL A 164 -7.16 14.22 5.75
CA VAL A 164 -8.36 14.57 6.53
C VAL A 164 -8.69 13.47 7.54
N PHE A 165 -8.61 12.22 7.12
CA PHE A 165 -8.84 11.07 8.00
C PHE A 165 -7.83 11.06 9.16
N GLY A 166 -6.53 11.17 8.86
CA GLY A 166 -5.47 11.21 9.86
C GLY A 166 -5.65 12.36 10.86
N PHE A 167 -5.94 13.56 10.37
CA PHE A 167 -6.23 14.73 11.23
C PHE A 167 -7.41 14.47 12.16
N THR A 168 -8.54 14.04 11.61
CA THR A 168 -9.77 13.89 12.38
C THR A 168 -9.65 12.78 13.43
N MET A 169 -9.03 11.65 13.06
CA MET A 169 -8.82 10.52 14.00
C MET A 169 -7.81 10.89 15.09
N THR A 170 -6.71 11.58 14.75
CA THR A 170 -5.74 12.06 15.75
C THR A 170 -6.38 13.06 16.69
N ALA A 171 -7.15 14.01 16.18
CA ALA A 171 -7.84 14.99 17.02
C ALA A 171 -8.89 14.35 17.94
N LEU A 172 -9.63 13.31 17.48
CA LEU A 172 -10.52 12.52 18.31
C LEU A 172 -9.76 11.76 19.41
N ALA A 173 -8.62 11.16 19.10
CA ALA A 173 -7.75 10.48 20.07
C ALA A 173 -7.22 11.46 21.13
N VAL A 174 -6.73 12.63 20.70
CA VAL A 174 -6.26 13.69 21.63
C VAL A 174 -7.41 14.21 22.48
N LYS A 175 -8.59 14.41 21.91
CA LYS A 175 -9.81 14.78 22.66
C LYS A 175 -10.17 13.71 23.71
N ALA A 176 -10.02 12.43 23.39
CA ALA A 176 -10.23 11.34 24.32
C ALA A 176 -9.20 11.39 25.45
N LEU A 177 -7.93 11.38 25.12
CA LEU A 177 -6.83 11.44 26.10
C LEU A 177 -6.87 12.70 26.96
N GLY A 178 -7.37 13.80 26.40
CA GLY A 178 -7.64 15.04 27.14
C GLY A 178 -8.54 14.86 28.38
N GLN A 179 -9.37 13.78 28.44
CA GLN A 179 -10.17 13.47 29.64
C GLN A 179 -9.31 13.11 30.86
N LEU A 180 -8.05 12.70 30.64
CA LEU A 180 -7.08 12.32 31.69
C LEU A 180 -6.27 13.50 32.21
N LEU A 181 -6.32 14.67 31.54
CA LEU A 181 -5.55 15.85 31.92
C LEU A 181 -6.23 16.62 33.05
N GLU A 182 -5.43 17.10 34.02
CA GLU A 182 -5.89 18.04 35.03
C GLU A 182 -6.03 19.46 34.46
N LYS A 183 -5.03 19.89 33.70
CA LYS A 183 -5.04 21.19 33.03
C LYS A 183 -5.23 21.03 31.53
N ARG A 184 -6.28 21.62 30.99
CA ARG A 184 -6.64 21.58 29.56
C ARG A 184 -6.57 22.98 28.99
N ILE A 185 -5.48 23.28 28.27
CA ILE A 185 -5.25 24.61 27.71
C ILE A 185 -6.15 24.87 26.50
N TYR A 186 -6.45 23.82 25.69
CA TYR A 186 -7.15 23.91 24.41
C TYR A 186 -8.58 23.40 24.45
N ASP A 187 -9.25 23.48 25.61
CA ASP A 187 -10.66 23.06 25.73
C ASP A 187 -11.58 23.78 24.75
N TRP A 188 -11.28 25.05 24.43
CA TRP A 188 -12.03 25.82 23.45
C TRP A 188 -12.04 25.16 22.06
N PHE A 189 -10.90 24.60 21.62
CA PHE A 189 -10.77 23.89 20.35
C PHE A 189 -11.53 22.58 20.36
N PHE A 190 -11.31 21.72 21.37
CA PHE A 190 -11.94 20.41 21.45
C PHE A 190 -13.44 20.48 21.70
N ASN A 191 -13.93 21.53 22.36
CA ASN A 191 -15.37 21.76 22.52
C ASN A 191 -16.06 22.15 21.19
N ARG A 192 -15.33 22.78 20.27
CA ARG A 192 -15.81 23.16 18.93
C ARG A 192 -15.25 22.27 17.82
N PHE A 193 -14.53 21.22 18.18
CA PHE A 193 -13.84 20.32 17.24
C PHE A 193 -14.79 19.81 16.14
N SER A 194 -15.99 19.38 16.48
CA SER A 194 -16.96 18.88 15.50
C SER A 194 -17.34 19.95 14.47
N LEU A 195 -17.52 21.20 14.89
CA LEU A 195 -17.81 22.31 13.96
C LEU A 195 -16.60 22.61 13.05
N VAL A 196 -15.40 22.58 13.62
CA VAL A 196 -14.15 22.77 12.86
C VAL A 196 -13.93 21.62 11.87
N SER A 197 -14.32 20.41 12.20
CA SER A 197 -14.14 19.26 11.32
C SER A 197 -15.16 19.15 10.18
N LEU A 198 -16.33 19.80 10.28
CA LEU A 198 -17.39 19.69 9.25
C LEU A 198 -16.94 20.11 7.85
N PRO A 199 -16.33 21.28 7.61
CA PRO A 199 -15.90 21.67 6.27
C PRO A 199 -14.86 20.72 5.68
N VAL A 200 -13.93 20.25 6.53
CA VAL A 200 -12.90 19.31 6.15
C VAL A 200 -13.48 17.94 5.82
N LEU A 201 -14.54 17.54 6.53
CA LEU A 201 -15.30 16.31 6.27
C LEU A 201 -16.01 16.36 4.91
N VAL A 202 -16.60 17.52 4.54
CA VAL A 202 -17.20 17.72 3.23
C VAL A 202 -16.13 17.56 2.13
N LEU A 203 -14.95 18.13 2.33
CA LEU A 203 -13.81 17.97 1.41
C LEU A 203 -13.39 16.51 1.26
N PHE A 204 -13.36 15.77 2.36
CA PHE A 204 -13.10 14.32 2.36
C PHE A 204 -14.06 13.58 1.43
N TRP A 205 -15.38 13.80 1.60
CA TRP A 205 -16.39 13.11 0.81
C TRP A 205 -16.37 13.52 -0.66
N ILE A 206 -16.11 14.79 -0.96
CA ILE A 206 -15.92 15.24 -2.35
C ILE A 206 -14.76 14.47 -3.00
N GLY A 207 -13.63 14.36 -2.30
CA GLY A 207 -12.47 13.60 -2.77
C GLY A 207 -12.77 12.10 -2.97
N VAL A 208 -13.46 11.47 -2.03
CA VAL A 208 -13.85 10.06 -2.10
C VAL A 208 -14.80 9.80 -3.26
N VAL A 209 -15.87 10.62 -3.40
CA VAL A 209 -16.87 10.47 -4.47
C VAL A 209 -16.22 10.65 -5.85
N ARG A 210 -15.42 11.71 -6.03
CA ARG A 210 -14.72 11.94 -7.30
C ARG A 210 -13.85 10.76 -7.71
N ARG A 211 -13.01 10.28 -6.79
CA ARG A 211 -12.14 9.13 -7.06
C ARG A 211 -12.89 7.84 -7.32
N THR A 212 -13.98 7.61 -6.58
CA THR A 212 -14.83 6.44 -6.80
C THR A 212 -15.49 6.50 -8.18
N ASN A 213 -15.93 7.68 -8.62
CA ASN A 213 -16.52 7.85 -9.95
C ASN A 213 -15.49 7.68 -11.07
N GLU A 214 -14.26 8.13 -10.87
CA GLU A 214 -13.19 8.06 -11.87
C GLU A 214 -12.57 6.66 -11.97
N TYR A 215 -12.24 6.03 -10.84
CA TYR A 215 -11.47 4.78 -10.80
C TYR A 215 -12.26 3.57 -10.29
N GLY A 216 -13.52 3.74 -9.89
CA GLY A 216 -14.30 2.71 -9.21
C GLY A 216 -13.84 2.43 -7.78
N LEU A 217 -14.58 1.57 -7.07
CA LEU A 217 -14.18 1.06 -5.77
C LEU A 217 -13.17 -0.08 -5.92
N THR A 218 -12.16 -0.07 -5.06
CA THR A 218 -11.23 -1.17 -4.79
C THR A 218 -11.32 -1.52 -3.31
N GLU A 219 -10.86 -2.69 -2.88
CA GLU A 219 -10.92 -3.08 -1.47
C GLU A 219 -10.41 -2.02 -0.49
N PRO A 220 -9.22 -1.39 -0.69
CA PRO A 220 -8.76 -0.33 0.22
C PRO A 220 -9.70 0.88 0.24
N ARG A 221 -10.36 1.19 -0.89
CA ARG A 221 -11.33 2.30 -0.96
C ARG A 221 -12.65 1.96 -0.25
N VAL A 222 -13.07 0.70 -0.27
CA VAL A 222 -14.23 0.26 0.52
C VAL A 222 -13.95 0.47 2.01
N TYR A 223 -12.78 0.06 2.50
CA TYR A 223 -12.37 0.35 3.88
C TYR A 223 -12.29 1.85 4.14
N LEU A 224 -11.79 2.66 3.21
CA LEU A 224 -11.76 4.11 3.35
C LEU A 224 -13.18 4.70 3.48
N VAL A 225 -14.16 4.20 2.72
CA VAL A 225 -15.56 4.61 2.81
C VAL A 225 -16.16 4.23 4.17
N VAL A 226 -15.90 3.01 4.65
CA VAL A 226 -16.37 2.55 5.97
C VAL A 226 -15.75 3.39 7.08
N CYS A 227 -14.44 3.60 7.06
CA CYS A 227 -13.74 4.44 8.02
C CYS A 227 -14.18 5.92 7.94
N GLY A 228 -14.44 6.43 6.72
CA GLY A 228 -15.01 7.76 6.48
C GLY A 228 -16.43 7.90 7.06
N GLY A 229 -17.25 6.86 6.94
CA GLY A 229 -18.56 6.79 7.56
C GLY A 229 -18.48 6.82 9.09
N LEU A 230 -17.57 6.04 9.67
CA LEU A 230 -17.30 6.07 11.12
C LEU A 230 -16.79 7.45 11.58
N MET A 231 -15.88 8.04 10.83
CA MET A 231 -15.37 9.39 11.10
C MET A 231 -16.51 10.42 11.09
N THR A 232 -17.38 10.34 10.09
CA THR A 232 -18.58 11.20 9.98
C THR A 232 -19.48 11.01 11.18
N PHE A 233 -19.77 9.76 11.54
CA PHE A 233 -20.56 9.43 12.74
C PHE A 233 -19.92 10.03 13.99
N CYS A 234 -18.62 9.90 14.18
CA CYS A 234 -17.90 10.47 15.33
C CYS A 234 -18.05 12.00 15.39
N VAL A 235 -17.84 12.69 14.26
CA VAL A 235 -17.96 14.16 14.22
C VAL A 235 -19.37 14.59 14.57
N LEU A 236 -20.40 13.93 14.03
CA LEU A 236 -21.80 14.22 14.31
C LEU A 236 -22.20 13.87 15.76
N LEU A 237 -21.71 12.73 16.28
CA LEU A 237 -21.95 12.30 17.65
C LEU A 237 -21.44 13.33 18.67
N PHE A 238 -20.21 13.83 18.46
CA PHE A 238 -19.60 14.82 19.34
C PHE A 238 -20.10 16.26 19.10
N LEU A 239 -20.85 16.50 18.02
CA LEU A 239 -21.59 17.75 17.83
C LEU A 239 -22.73 17.86 18.87
N LEU A 240 -23.36 16.75 19.18
CA LEU A 240 -24.41 16.66 20.18
C LEU A 240 -23.78 16.43 21.56
N ARG A 241 -23.60 17.49 22.35
CA ARG A 241 -22.92 17.45 23.66
C ARG A 241 -23.43 16.37 24.61
N ARG A 242 -24.71 16.02 24.54
CA ARG A 242 -25.31 14.98 25.41
C ARG A 242 -25.05 13.56 24.91
N ALA A 243 -24.90 13.38 23.60
CA ALA A 243 -24.71 12.08 22.96
C ALA A 243 -23.24 11.66 22.82
N GLY A 244 -22.30 12.62 22.90
CA GLY A 244 -20.85 12.43 22.67
C GLY A 244 -20.19 11.49 23.68
N ARG A 245 -20.39 10.17 23.53
CA ARG A 245 -19.83 9.12 24.39
C ARG A 245 -18.91 8.21 23.58
N TYR A 246 -17.72 7.94 24.07
CA TYR A 246 -16.73 7.06 23.41
C TYR A 246 -17.22 5.61 23.31
N LEU A 247 -18.06 5.16 24.25
CA LEU A 247 -18.71 3.86 24.19
C LEU A 247 -19.50 3.68 22.87
N TRP A 248 -20.23 4.72 22.43
CA TRP A 248 -20.97 4.67 21.17
C TRP A 248 -20.06 4.65 19.94
N VAL A 249 -18.90 5.31 20.03
CA VAL A 249 -17.87 5.23 18.98
C VAL A 249 -17.37 3.80 18.82
N CYS A 250 -17.02 3.15 19.94
CA CYS A 250 -16.57 1.75 19.92
C CYS A 250 -17.67 0.80 19.43
N LEU A 251 -18.93 1.01 19.85
CA LEU A 251 -20.05 0.20 19.38
C LEU A 251 -20.27 0.35 17.86
N ALA A 252 -20.27 1.59 17.38
CA ALA A 252 -20.42 1.85 15.94
C ALA A 252 -19.27 1.25 15.13
N ALA A 253 -18.04 1.37 15.61
CA ALA A 253 -16.89 0.74 14.99
C ALA A 253 -17.02 -0.79 14.97
N TRP A 254 -17.41 -1.39 16.09
CA TRP A 254 -17.63 -2.83 16.18
C TRP A 254 -18.70 -3.32 15.19
N VAL A 255 -19.86 -2.65 15.16
CA VAL A 255 -20.96 -3.00 14.24
C VAL A 255 -20.53 -2.84 12.78
N SER A 256 -19.83 -1.75 12.45
CA SER A 256 -19.38 -1.49 11.07
C SER A 256 -18.36 -2.54 10.60
N PHE A 257 -17.37 -2.85 11.41
CA PHE A 257 -16.37 -3.86 11.03
C PHE A 257 -16.93 -5.28 11.07
N ALA A 258 -17.86 -5.59 11.98
CA ALA A 258 -18.57 -6.87 11.98
C ALA A 258 -19.44 -7.02 10.71
N ALA A 259 -20.11 -5.96 10.28
CA ALA A 259 -20.88 -5.99 9.04
C ALA A 259 -19.97 -6.23 7.82
N VAL A 260 -18.83 -5.54 7.73
CA VAL A 260 -17.83 -5.72 6.66
C VAL A 260 -17.25 -7.13 6.66
N ALA A 261 -17.02 -7.72 7.84
CA ALA A 261 -16.42 -9.05 7.95
C ALA A 261 -17.41 -10.20 7.67
N TYR A 262 -18.67 -10.06 8.11
CA TYR A 262 -19.59 -11.19 8.14
C TYR A 262 -20.83 -11.05 7.26
N VAL A 263 -21.11 -9.85 6.74
CA VAL A 263 -22.26 -9.66 5.84
C VAL A 263 -21.77 -9.65 4.39
N PRO A 264 -22.13 -10.66 3.57
CA PRO A 264 -21.63 -10.80 2.20
C PRO A 264 -21.93 -9.59 1.30
N ALA A 265 -22.97 -8.82 1.61
CA ALA A 265 -23.31 -7.61 0.85
C ALA A 265 -22.31 -6.47 1.06
N PHE A 266 -21.61 -6.44 2.19
CA PHE A 266 -20.63 -5.42 2.58
C PHE A 266 -19.19 -5.93 2.52
N GLU A 267 -18.97 -7.17 2.10
CA GLU A 267 -17.65 -7.74 1.90
C GLU A 267 -16.85 -6.89 0.89
N PRO A 268 -15.66 -6.38 1.26
CA PRO A 268 -14.94 -5.41 0.45
C PRO A 268 -14.60 -5.91 -0.95
N GLU A 269 -14.21 -7.18 -1.06
CA GLU A 269 -13.91 -7.81 -2.34
C GLU A 269 -15.13 -7.83 -3.26
N ARG A 270 -16.29 -8.29 -2.78
CA ARG A 270 -17.53 -8.33 -3.57
C ARG A 270 -18.04 -6.95 -3.96
N VAL A 271 -17.93 -5.98 -3.04
CA VAL A 271 -18.31 -4.58 -3.33
C VAL A 271 -17.40 -4.00 -4.40
N ALA A 272 -16.09 -4.26 -4.29
CA ALA A 272 -15.10 -3.79 -5.25
C ALA A 272 -15.31 -4.44 -6.63
N VAL A 273 -15.46 -5.77 -6.71
CA VAL A 273 -15.72 -6.48 -7.96
C VAL A 273 -16.99 -5.96 -8.62
N ARG A 274 -18.08 -5.80 -7.87
CA ARG A 274 -19.35 -5.25 -8.42
C ARG A 274 -19.17 -3.83 -8.96
N SER A 275 -18.41 -2.98 -8.24
CA SER A 275 -18.13 -1.61 -8.68
C SER A 275 -17.29 -1.58 -9.96
N GLN A 276 -16.26 -2.42 -10.06
CA GLN A 276 -15.40 -2.52 -11.24
C GLN A 276 -16.14 -3.13 -12.44
N LEU A 277 -17.02 -4.11 -12.19
CA LEU A 277 -17.90 -4.68 -13.23
C LEU A 277 -18.79 -3.59 -13.85
N HIS A 278 -19.50 -2.81 -13.02
CA HIS A 278 -20.32 -1.71 -13.52
C HIS A 278 -19.51 -0.62 -14.23
N ARG A 279 -18.28 -0.36 -13.77
CA ARG A 279 -17.37 0.56 -14.44
C ARG A 279 -16.96 0.03 -15.82
N ALA A 280 -16.55 -1.22 -15.90
CA ALA A 280 -16.18 -1.88 -17.15
C ALA A 280 -17.35 -1.87 -18.16
N GLU A 281 -18.55 -2.27 -17.73
CA GLU A 281 -19.76 -2.22 -18.58
C GLU A 281 -20.05 -0.82 -19.11
N ARG A 282 -19.96 0.20 -18.26
CA ARG A 282 -20.20 1.61 -18.64
C ARG A 282 -19.21 2.08 -19.69
N ILE A 283 -17.92 1.80 -19.48
CA ILE A 283 -16.85 2.21 -20.40
C ILE A 283 -16.97 1.44 -21.71
N ALA A 284 -17.18 0.12 -21.66
CA ALA A 284 -17.34 -0.70 -22.85
C ALA A 284 -18.54 -0.27 -23.71
N ARG A 285 -19.66 0.15 -23.08
CA ARG A 285 -20.81 0.75 -23.78
C ARG A 285 -20.47 2.09 -24.43
N SER A 286 -19.73 2.95 -23.73
CA SER A 286 -19.34 4.26 -24.29
C SER A 286 -18.36 4.15 -25.45
N LEU A 287 -17.70 3.00 -25.60
CA LEU A 287 -16.77 2.69 -26.69
C LEU A 287 -17.42 1.83 -27.79
N ASP A 288 -18.74 1.53 -27.71
CA ASP A 288 -19.45 0.63 -28.61
C ASP A 288 -18.77 -0.75 -28.76
N ARG A 289 -18.24 -1.28 -27.63
CA ARG A 289 -17.49 -2.53 -27.56
C ARG A 289 -18.26 -3.70 -26.95
N LEU A 290 -19.57 -3.56 -26.76
CA LEU A 290 -20.45 -4.64 -26.32
C LEU A 290 -21.32 -5.12 -27.46
N ASP A 291 -21.46 -6.43 -27.57
CA ASP A 291 -22.49 -7.06 -28.47
C ASP A 291 -23.91 -6.91 -27.88
N ALA A 292 -24.90 -7.35 -28.62
CA ALA A 292 -26.30 -7.35 -28.18
C ALA A 292 -26.52 -8.21 -26.90
N GLY A 293 -25.63 -9.15 -26.61
CA GLY A 293 -25.65 -10.01 -25.43
C GLY A 293 -24.87 -9.45 -24.22
N GLY A 294 -24.28 -8.27 -24.36
CA GLY A 294 -23.45 -7.65 -23.31
C GLY A 294 -22.05 -8.24 -23.17
N ARG A 295 -21.56 -8.97 -24.17
CA ARG A 295 -20.20 -9.51 -24.22
C ARG A 295 -19.27 -8.56 -24.95
N LEU A 296 -18.00 -8.55 -24.55
CA LEU A 296 -16.98 -7.74 -25.21
C LEU A 296 -16.70 -8.23 -26.62
N LEU A 297 -16.64 -7.29 -27.56
CA LEU A 297 -16.20 -7.57 -28.93
C LEU A 297 -14.68 -7.79 -28.92
N LEU A 298 -14.25 -9.02 -29.26
CA LEU A 298 -12.85 -9.44 -29.26
C LEU A 298 -12.09 -8.94 -30.52
N THR A 299 -12.36 -7.73 -30.96
CA THR A 299 -11.64 -7.11 -32.08
C THR A 299 -10.56 -6.17 -31.54
N PRO A 300 -9.35 -6.15 -32.11
CA PRO A 300 -8.27 -5.26 -31.67
C PRO A 300 -8.70 -3.80 -31.67
N PHE A 301 -8.20 -3.04 -30.72
CA PHE A 301 -8.40 -1.59 -30.71
C PHE A 301 -7.58 -0.92 -31.80
N PRO A 302 -8.13 0.10 -32.50
CA PRO A 302 -7.34 0.88 -33.41
C PRO A 302 -6.33 1.72 -32.62
N LEU A 303 -5.04 1.45 -32.81
CA LEU A 303 -3.93 2.15 -32.16
C LEU A 303 -3.90 3.66 -32.45
N ALA A 304 -4.53 4.08 -33.57
CA ALA A 304 -4.59 5.48 -34.01
C ALA A 304 -5.61 6.33 -33.21
N ASP A 305 -6.46 5.72 -32.38
CA ASP A 305 -7.53 6.42 -31.68
C ASP A 305 -7.05 6.99 -30.34
N THR A 306 -6.34 8.11 -30.42
CA THR A 306 -5.79 8.82 -29.24
C THR A 306 -6.88 9.42 -28.36
N VAL A 307 -8.08 9.72 -28.92
CA VAL A 307 -9.19 10.35 -28.20
C VAL A 307 -9.74 9.44 -27.09
N TYR A 308 -9.85 8.15 -27.37
CA TYR A 308 -10.40 7.17 -26.42
C TYR A 308 -9.36 6.41 -25.63
N LYS A 309 -8.06 6.75 -25.78
CA LYS A 309 -6.95 6.05 -25.15
C LYS A 309 -7.09 5.92 -23.62
N LYS A 310 -7.50 7.00 -22.95
CA LYS A 310 -7.75 7.01 -21.50
C LYS A 310 -8.90 6.07 -21.11
N GLN A 311 -9.96 6.00 -21.92
CA GLN A 311 -11.11 5.13 -21.66
C GLN A 311 -10.74 3.65 -21.86
N TYR A 312 -9.93 3.32 -22.86
CA TYR A 312 -9.39 1.98 -23.06
C TYR A 312 -8.53 1.52 -21.89
N ARG A 313 -7.68 2.40 -21.37
CA ARG A 313 -6.90 2.14 -20.16
C ARG A 313 -7.82 1.82 -18.98
N HIS A 314 -8.82 2.66 -18.72
CA HIS A 314 -9.76 2.44 -17.64
C HIS A 314 -10.59 1.17 -17.80
N LEU A 315 -10.90 0.77 -19.03
CA LEU A 315 -11.58 -0.52 -19.31
C LEU A 315 -10.68 -1.68 -18.93
N TYR A 316 -9.43 -1.66 -19.38
CA TYR A 316 -8.48 -2.71 -19.05
C TYR A 316 -8.24 -2.84 -17.56
N GLU A 317 -7.95 -1.72 -16.85
CA GLU A 317 -7.76 -1.70 -15.39
C GLU A 317 -8.94 -2.35 -14.66
N SER A 318 -10.16 -2.09 -15.11
CA SER A 318 -11.36 -2.70 -14.53
C SER A 318 -11.47 -4.18 -14.84
N LEU A 319 -11.14 -4.61 -16.07
CA LEU A 319 -11.14 -6.03 -16.49
C LEU A 319 -10.04 -6.81 -15.75
N ASP A 320 -8.84 -6.27 -15.62
CA ASP A 320 -7.75 -6.89 -14.88
C ASP A 320 -8.09 -7.06 -13.39
N TYR A 321 -8.80 -6.07 -12.81
CA TYR A 321 -9.26 -6.17 -11.43
C TYR A 321 -10.28 -7.29 -11.22
N ILE A 322 -11.31 -7.39 -12.09
CA ILE A 322 -12.38 -8.41 -11.98
C ILE A 322 -11.92 -9.80 -12.39
N ARG A 323 -10.77 -9.95 -13.02
CA ARG A 323 -10.18 -11.25 -13.39
C ARG A 323 -10.09 -12.23 -12.22
N ARG A 324 -9.93 -11.72 -10.99
CA ARG A 324 -9.90 -12.52 -9.76
C ARG A 324 -11.21 -13.27 -9.49
N ASP A 325 -12.33 -12.73 -9.96
CA ASP A 325 -13.66 -13.38 -9.92
C ASP A 325 -13.99 -13.94 -11.30
N SER A 326 -13.80 -15.26 -11.46
CA SER A 326 -14.03 -15.95 -12.72
C SER A 326 -15.47 -15.82 -13.22
N ALA A 327 -16.45 -15.72 -12.33
CA ALA A 327 -17.86 -15.58 -12.70
C ALA A 327 -18.16 -14.17 -13.23
N ALA A 328 -17.59 -13.14 -12.62
CA ALA A 328 -17.69 -11.75 -13.06
C ALA A 328 -16.99 -11.56 -14.42
N PHE A 329 -15.82 -12.16 -14.59
CA PHE A 329 -15.03 -12.10 -15.82
C PHE A 329 -15.70 -12.80 -16.99
N ALA A 330 -16.28 -13.99 -16.76
CA ALA A 330 -17.02 -14.76 -17.77
C ALA A 330 -18.25 -14.03 -18.34
N ARG A 331 -18.83 -13.06 -17.60
CA ARG A 331 -19.96 -12.24 -18.10
C ARG A 331 -19.62 -11.44 -19.35
N PHE A 332 -18.36 -11.05 -19.51
CA PHE A 332 -17.87 -10.36 -20.71
C PHE A 332 -17.53 -11.28 -21.86
N GLY A 333 -17.69 -12.60 -21.71
CA GLY A 333 -17.34 -13.59 -22.73
C GLY A 333 -15.84 -13.82 -22.87
N VAL A 334 -15.05 -13.28 -21.95
CA VAL A 334 -13.59 -13.42 -21.87
C VAL A 334 -13.28 -14.57 -20.93
N LYS A 335 -12.47 -15.53 -21.36
CA LYS A 335 -12.16 -16.74 -20.57
C LYS A 335 -10.82 -16.61 -19.87
N ASP A 336 -9.85 -15.93 -20.48
CA ASP A 336 -8.49 -15.83 -19.98
C ASP A 336 -7.85 -14.47 -20.37
N LEU A 337 -6.67 -14.21 -19.82
CA LEU A 337 -5.82 -13.07 -20.16
C LEU A 337 -5.44 -13.02 -21.65
N ASP A 338 -5.31 -14.19 -22.26
CA ASP A 338 -4.98 -14.29 -23.68
C ASP A 338 -6.10 -13.73 -24.56
N ASP A 339 -7.36 -13.86 -24.13
CA ASP A 339 -8.49 -13.21 -24.81
C ASP A 339 -8.43 -11.69 -24.69
N LEU A 340 -8.03 -11.15 -23.51
CA LEU A 340 -7.76 -9.70 -23.34
C LEU A 340 -6.57 -9.25 -24.19
N ALA A 341 -5.64 -10.17 -24.40
CA ALA A 341 -4.50 -9.96 -25.25
C ALA A 341 -4.88 -9.72 -26.70
N ALA A 342 -5.90 -10.39 -27.19
CA ALA A 342 -6.41 -10.19 -28.55
C ALA A 342 -7.08 -8.82 -28.73
N ILE A 343 -7.70 -8.31 -27.67
CA ILE A 343 -8.40 -7.01 -27.68
C ILE A 343 -7.40 -5.85 -27.58
N PHE A 344 -6.38 -5.98 -26.71
CA PHE A 344 -5.37 -4.95 -26.48
C PHE A 344 -4.05 -5.39 -27.12
N PRO A 345 -3.59 -4.77 -28.23
CA PRO A 345 -2.30 -5.07 -28.86
C PRO A 345 -1.14 -4.95 -27.87
N GLU A 346 -0.03 -5.68 -28.14
CA GLU A 346 1.09 -5.81 -27.20
C GLU A 346 1.63 -4.47 -26.65
N GLY A 347 1.79 -3.47 -27.51
CA GLY A 347 2.21 -2.14 -27.07
C GLY A 347 1.21 -1.41 -26.17
N MET A 348 -0.06 -1.78 -26.21
CA MET A 348 -1.09 -1.22 -25.35
C MET A 348 -1.23 -1.97 -24.03
N ARG A 349 -0.83 -3.25 -23.97
CA ARG A 349 -0.78 -4.05 -22.74
C ARG A 349 0.29 -3.54 -21.79
N ASP A 350 1.46 -3.27 -22.32
CA ASP A 350 2.57 -2.76 -21.51
C ASP A 350 2.26 -1.36 -20.99
N TYR A 351 1.66 -0.52 -21.81
CA TYR A 351 1.14 0.78 -21.46
C TYR A 351 0.11 0.74 -20.33
N VAL A 352 -0.84 -0.17 -20.39
CA VAL A 352 -1.92 -0.28 -19.40
C VAL A 352 -1.43 -0.98 -18.13
N ARG A 353 -0.59 -2.01 -18.26
CA ARG A 353 -0.06 -2.79 -17.16
C ARG A 353 0.87 -1.99 -16.25
N TRP A 354 1.60 -1.03 -16.80
CA TRP A 354 2.64 -0.29 -16.10
C TRP A 354 2.27 1.15 -15.72
N GLY A 355 1.12 1.63 -16.17
CA GLY A 355 0.67 2.98 -15.83
C GLY A 355 1.50 4.09 -16.43
N TYR A 356 2.41 3.77 -17.34
CA TYR A 356 3.17 4.78 -18.05
C TYR A 356 2.25 5.56 -18.97
N ASP A 357 2.23 6.87 -18.82
CA ASP A 357 1.73 7.77 -19.85
C ASP A 357 2.71 7.73 -21.02
N TRP A 358 2.50 6.78 -21.92
CA TRP A 358 3.18 6.69 -23.21
C TRP A 358 2.75 7.78 -24.19
N CYS A 359 2.05 8.73 -23.72
CA CYS A 359 2.00 9.96 -24.44
C CYS A 359 3.34 10.59 -24.28
N CYS A 360 3.88 11.00 -25.40
CA CYS A 360 4.76 12.13 -25.45
C CYS A 360 4.58 12.88 -24.15
N VAL A 361 5.48 12.59 -23.30
CA VAL A 361 5.45 13.07 -21.96
C VAL A 361 5.34 14.58 -22.09
N ASP A 362 4.30 15.15 -21.49
CA ASP A 362 4.35 16.55 -21.14
C ASP A 362 5.57 16.89 -20.24
N THR A 363 6.37 15.87 -19.90
CA THR A 363 7.69 15.96 -19.26
C THR A 363 8.83 16.26 -20.24
N CYS A 364 8.59 16.33 -21.55
CA CYS A 364 9.57 16.89 -22.49
C CYS A 364 9.72 18.41 -22.39
N VAL A 365 8.96 19.08 -21.56
CA VAL A 365 9.03 20.52 -21.36
C VAL A 365 9.76 20.77 -20.07
N ASP A 366 11.03 21.11 -20.11
CA ASP A 366 11.87 21.66 -19.03
C ASP A 366 12.65 20.74 -18.10
N THR A 367 12.78 19.44 -18.30
CA THR A 367 13.83 18.68 -17.59
C THR A 367 14.91 18.25 -18.56
N ASN A 368 16.16 18.67 -18.30
CA ASN A 368 17.36 18.18 -18.99
C ASN A 368 17.60 16.68 -18.74
N ILE A 369 16.68 16.01 -18.06
CA ILE A 369 16.81 14.60 -17.64
C ILE A 369 15.76 13.74 -18.35
N ILE A 370 16.19 12.72 -19.05
CA ILE A 370 15.35 11.67 -19.66
C ILE A 370 15.51 10.42 -18.82
N GLU A 371 14.43 9.98 -18.17
CA GLU A 371 14.42 8.70 -17.44
C GLU A 371 13.90 7.59 -18.35
N LEU A 372 14.72 6.57 -18.59
CA LEU A 372 14.41 5.35 -19.33
C LEU A 372 14.24 4.22 -18.31
N GLU A 373 13.04 3.71 -18.11
CA GLU A 373 12.78 2.61 -17.18
C GLU A 373 12.32 1.36 -17.93
N ALA A 374 12.87 0.20 -17.53
CA ALA A 374 12.44 -1.08 -18.06
C ALA A 374 11.09 -1.50 -17.48
N PRO A 375 10.22 -2.12 -18.28
CA PRO A 375 9.02 -2.79 -17.77
C PRO A 375 9.40 -3.87 -16.73
N ILE A 376 8.75 -3.90 -15.57
CA ILE A 376 9.13 -4.70 -14.37
C ILE A 376 9.21 -6.22 -14.58
N ASN A 377 8.72 -6.79 -15.70
CA ASN A 377 8.70 -8.24 -15.95
C ASN A 377 9.19 -8.65 -17.34
N VAL A 378 10.19 -8.01 -17.87
CA VAL A 378 10.86 -8.56 -19.05
C VAL A 378 11.56 -9.86 -18.62
N ARG A 379 10.94 -11.01 -18.87
CA ARG A 379 11.60 -12.31 -18.74
C ARG A 379 12.51 -12.47 -19.97
N PHE A 380 13.78 -12.41 -19.72
CA PHE A 380 14.78 -12.69 -20.74
C PHE A 380 15.00 -14.20 -20.79
N GLU A 381 14.83 -14.80 -21.97
CA GLU A 381 15.21 -16.19 -22.16
C GLU A 381 16.73 -16.29 -22.15
N VAL A 382 17.24 -17.15 -21.28
CA VAL A 382 18.64 -17.56 -21.29
C VAL A 382 18.81 -18.49 -22.51
N ASN A 383 19.49 -18.04 -23.53
CA ASN A 383 19.76 -18.87 -24.69
C ASN A 383 21.19 -19.45 -24.62
N ALA A 384 21.50 -20.43 -25.49
CA ALA A 384 22.78 -21.12 -25.52
C ALA A 384 23.98 -20.18 -25.83
N GLU A 385 23.75 -18.97 -26.27
CA GLU A 385 24.78 -17.98 -26.60
C GLU A 385 25.41 -17.35 -25.34
N TYR A 386 24.64 -17.27 -24.22
CA TYR A 386 25.09 -16.70 -22.95
C TYR A 386 24.81 -17.67 -21.81
N PRO A 387 25.71 -18.61 -21.50
CA PRO A 387 25.48 -19.68 -20.52
C PRO A 387 25.53 -19.20 -19.06
N HIS A 388 26.12 -18.05 -18.77
CA HIS A 388 26.23 -17.51 -17.41
C HIS A 388 25.28 -16.35 -17.18
N TYR A 389 24.40 -16.49 -16.18
CA TYR A 389 23.35 -15.53 -15.83
C TYR A 389 23.53 -15.01 -14.43
N TYR A 390 23.65 -13.69 -14.27
CA TYR A 390 23.85 -13.00 -13.00
C TYR A 390 22.74 -12.03 -12.74
N THR A 391 22.10 -12.15 -11.56
CA THR A 391 21.03 -11.26 -11.08
C THR A 391 21.39 -10.69 -9.72
N ASN A 392 20.56 -9.78 -9.19
CA ASN A 392 20.74 -9.14 -7.88
C ASN A 392 22.03 -8.32 -7.76
N LEU A 393 22.39 -7.60 -8.81
CA LEU A 393 23.57 -6.74 -8.88
C LEU A 393 23.51 -5.50 -7.96
N ARG A 394 22.43 -5.32 -7.19
CA ARG A 394 22.22 -4.15 -6.31
C ARG A 394 22.81 -4.29 -4.90
N ASN A 395 23.12 -5.48 -4.46
CA ASN A 395 23.50 -5.73 -3.06
C ASN A 395 25.02 -5.69 -2.87
N TRP A 396 25.50 -4.76 -2.04
CA TRP A 396 26.86 -4.67 -1.56
C TRP A 396 27.38 -5.96 -0.87
N TYR A 397 26.47 -6.86 -0.51
CA TYR A 397 26.74 -8.17 0.09
C TYR A 397 26.63 -9.34 -0.89
N SER A 398 26.34 -9.09 -2.18
CA SER A 398 26.29 -10.14 -3.19
C SER A 398 27.65 -10.31 -3.86
N ASP A 399 27.95 -11.53 -4.32
CA ASP A 399 29.13 -11.84 -5.12
C ASP A 399 29.13 -11.09 -6.47
N ASN A 400 28.03 -10.43 -6.82
CA ASN A 400 27.82 -9.68 -8.06
C ASN A 400 27.55 -8.21 -7.74
N SER A 401 28.33 -7.32 -8.29
CA SER A 401 28.15 -5.87 -8.12
C SER A 401 28.55 -5.11 -9.37
N TYR A 402 28.14 -3.87 -9.47
CA TYR A 402 28.63 -2.95 -10.49
C TYR A 402 29.01 -1.61 -9.86
N ASP A 403 29.92 -0.92 -10.52
CA ASP A 403 30.36 0.43 -10.14
C ASP A 403 30.43 1.31 -11.39
N ILE A 404 30.08 2.58 -11.20
CA ILE A 404 30.20 3.60 -12.23
C ILE A 404 31.17 4.64 -11.71
N SER A 405 32.40 4.55 -12.17
CA SER A 405 33.45 5.49 -11.78
C SER A 405 34.27 5.93 -12.98
N ASN A 406 34.62 7.21 -13.00
CA ASN A 406 35.39 7.80 -14.12
C ASN A 406 34.75 7.55 -15.51
N ASP A 407 33.44 7.76 -15.61
CA ASP A 407 32.66 7.53 -16.85
C ASP A 407 32.78 6.11 -17.42
N THR A 408 33.01 5.13 -16.57
CA THR A 408 33.15 3.73 -16.96
C THR A 408 32.26 2.86 -16.07
N LEU A 409 31.39 2.05 -16.70
CA LEU A 409 30.66 1.00 -16.04
C LEU A 409 31.58 -0.22 -15.86
N ARG A 410 31.74 -0.66 -14.61
CA ARG A 410 32.52 -1.86 -14.27
C ARG A 410 31.59 -2.88 -13.61
N LEU A 411 31.67 -4.12 -14.11
CA LEU A 411 30.92 -5.25 -13.56
C LEU A 411 31.89 -6.16 -12.81
N PHE A 412 31.52 -6.54 -11.60
CA PHE A 412 32.20 -7.47 -10.72
C PHE A 412 31.31 -8.69 -10.54
N LEU A 413 31.61 -9.81 -11.21
CA LEU A 413 30.75 -10.98 -11.31
C LEU A 413 31.43 -12.21 -10.71
N GLY A 414 30.71 -12.89 -9.81
CA GLY A 414 31.18 -14.13 -9.17
C GLY A 414 32.32 -13.95 -8.18
N LYS A 415 32.71 -15.05 -7.53
CA LYS A 415 33.76 -15.07 -6.49
C LYS A 415 35.14 -14.66 -7.01
N GLU A 416 35.40 -14.82 -8.28
CA GLU A 416 36.70 -14.48 -8.92
C GLU A 416 36.82 -13.03 -9.35
N ARG A 417 35.80 -12.20 -9.11
CA ARG A 417 35.75 -10.77 -9.48
C ARG A 417 36.17 -10.53 -10.91
N ALA A 418 35.60 -11.26 -11.85
CA ALA A 418 35.80 -10.97 -13.27
C ALA A 418 35.34 -9.55 -13.55
N VAL A 419 36.27 -8.71 -14.01
CA VAL A 419 35.98 -7.30 -14.27
C VAL A 419 35.70 -7.13 -15.75
N TYR A 420 34.47 -6.75 -16.07
CA TYR A 420 34.11 -6.25 -17.39
C TYR A 420 33.90 -4.74 -17.28
N GLY A 421 34.54 -3.98 -18.14
CA GLY A 421 34.45 -2.52 -18.13
C GLY A 421 34.10 -1.97 -19.50
N ILE A 422 33.15 -1.05 -19.56
CA ILE A 422 32.77 -0.31 -20.74
C ILE A 422 32.66 1.19 -20.43
N PRO A 423 33.23 2.10 -21.23
CA PRO A 423 32.98 3.53 -21.09
C PRO A 423 31.51 3.83 -21.28
N CYS A 424 30.93 4.64 -20.39
CA CYS A 424 29.49 5.00 -20.43
C CYS A 424 29.16 5.71 -21.76
N ARG A 425 30.07 6.49 -22.27
CA ARG A 425 29.91 7.15 -23.56
C ARG A 425 29.78 6.15 -24.72
N ASP A 426 30.66 5.16 -24.79
CA ASP A 426 30.64 4.12 -25.85
C ASP A 426 29.38 3.26 -25.75
N LEU A 427 28.95 2.97 -24.52
CA LEU A 427 27.71 2.27 -24.24
C LEU A 427 26.52 3.07 -24.77
N LEU A 428 26.44 4.37 -24.46
CA LEU A 428 25.35 5.23 -24.88
C LEU A 428 25.31 5.39 -26.40
N GLU A 429 26.44 5.68 -27.04
CA GLU A 429 26.54 5.86 -28.49
C GLU A 429 26.03 4.60 -29.21
N ARG A 430 26.48 3.41 -28.81
CA ARG A 430 26.03 2.13 -29.41
C ARG A 430 24.54 1.88 -29.20
N GLN A 431 24.00 2.22 -28.02
CA GLN A 431 22.58 2.03 -27.75
C GLN A 431 21.69 3.02 -28.52
N LEU A 432 22.13 4.26 -28.69
CA LEU A 432 21.42 5.25 -29.50
C LEU A 432 21.42 4.86 -30.98
N GLU A 433 22.58 4.48 -31.53
CA GLU A 433 22.66 4.00 -32.92
C GLU A 433 21.77 2.78 -33.16
N ARG A 434 21.76 1.83 -32.23
CA ARG A 434 21.02 0.58 -32.37
C ARG A 434 19.50 0.76 -32.19
N SER A 435 19.09 1.68 -31.35
CA SER A 435 17.66 1.97 -31.10
C SER A 435 17.07 2.89 -32.16
N GLY A 436 17.88 3.71 -32.81
CA GLY A 436 17.46 4.77 -33.70
C GLY A 436 16.71 5.89 -32.94
N PHE A 437 16.98 6.04 -31.65
CA PHE A 437 16.40 7.10 -30.81
C PHE A 437 17.33 8.31 -30.84
N ASP A 438 16.78 9.48 -31.19
CA ASP A 438 17.49 10.74 -31.05
C ASP A 438 17.08 11.44 -29.75
N PRO A 439 17.99 11.55 -28.77
CA PRO A 439 17.70 12.24 -27.53
C PRO A 439 17.42 13.73 -27.70
N ALA A 440 17.71 14.33 -28.85
CA ALA A 440 17.41 15.74 -29.15
C ALA A 440 15.95 15.95 -29.57
N GLU A 441 15.26 14.90 -29.99
CA GLU A 441 13.84 14.99 -30.31
C GLU A 441 12.97 15.25 -29.06
N ALA A 442 11.91 16.01 -29.23
CA ALA A 442 11.00 16.40 -28.13
C ALA A 442 10.16 15.21 -27.58
N CYS A 443 10.05 14.12 -28.34
CA CYS A 443 9.32 12.91 -27.95
C CYS A 443 10.27 11.86 -27.36
N GLY A 444 9.88 11.20 -26.27
CA GLY A 444 10.61 10.07 -25.71
C GLY A 444 10.67 8.88 -26.68
N PRO A 445 11.48 7.85 -26.38
CA PRO A 445 11.63 6.69 -27.24
C PRO A 445 10.34 5.90 -27.40
N THR A 446 10.13 5.30 -28.56
CA THR A 446 9.05 4.32 -28.75
C THR A 446 9.31 3.06 -27.92
N PRO A 447 8.30 2.17 -27.69
CA PRO A 447 8.50 0.93 -26.93
C PRO A 447 9.63 0.06 -27.46
N GLU A 448 9.71 -0.07 -28.77
CA GLU A 448 10.78 -0.85 -29.41
C GLU A 448 12.13 -0.20 -29.22
N GLN A 449 12.20 1.13 -29.34
CA GLN A 449 13.42 1.88 -29.10
C GLN A 449 13.85 1.78 -27.63
N LEU A 450 12.89 1.87 -26.67
CA LEU A 450 13.18 1.73 -25.26
C LEU A 450 13.74 0.35 -24.92
N LEU A 451 13.12 -0.72 -25.41
CA LEU A 451 13.63 -2.08 -25.19
C LEU A 451 15.04 -2.28 -25.76
N ARG A 452 15.33 -1.68 -26.91
CA ARG A 452 16.66 -1.72 -27.50
C ARG A 452 17.67 -0.89 -26.71
N LEU A 453 17.25 0.27 -26.18
CA LEU A 453 18.08 1.12 -25.32
C LEU A 453 18.47 0.44 -24.00
N LEU A 454 17.60 -0.40 -23.46
CA LEU A 454 17.79 -1.08 -22.19
C LEU A 454 18.43 -2.48 -22.33
N ASP A 455 18.62 -2.98 -23.54
CA ASP A 455 19.24 -4.27 -23.85
C ASP A 455 20.58 -4.05 -24.59
N TYR A 456 21.66 -3.87 -23.83
CA TYR A 456 23.00 -3.77 -24.39
C TYR A 456 23.56 -5.16 -24.72
N ARG A 457 24.21 -5.30 -25.88
CA ARG A 457 24.86 -6.55 -26.30
C ARG A 457 26.18 -6.26 -26.97
N ASP A 458 27.17 -7.04 -26.58
CA ASP A 458 28.45 -7.16 -27.31
C ASP A 458 28.89 -8.62 -27.41
N ASP A 459 30.08 -8.85 -27.92
CA ASP A 459 30.63 -10.21 -28.13
C ASP A 459 30.92 -10.98 -26.84
N ARG A 460 30.92 -10.32 -25.67
CA ARG A 460 31.27 -10.90 -24.37
C ARG A 460 30.09 -10.96 -23.41
N CYS A 461 29.22 -9.95 -23.45
CA CYS A 461 28.15 -9.87 -22.51
C CYS A 461 26.89 -9.24 -23.11
N ARG A 462 25.78 -9.53 -22.44
CA ARG A 462 24.50 -8.86 -22.62
C ARG A 462 24.08 -8.26 -21.28
N ILE A 463 23.85 -6.95 -21.23
CA ILE A 463 23.46 -6.21 -20.02
C ILE A 463 22.05 -5.73 -20.19
N LEU A 464 21.21 -6.08 -19.22
CA LEU A 464 19.82 -5.69 -19.16
C LEU A 464 19.65 -4.63 -18.10
N PHE A 465 19.36 -3.42 -18.51
CA PHE A 465 19.17 -2.31 -17.62
C PHE A 465 17.74 -2.30 -17.07
N GLU A 466 17.58 -1.94 -15.81
CA GLU A 466 16.30 -1.65 -15.20
C GLU A 466 15.90 -0.19 -15.47
N ASN A 467 16.86 0.72 -15.34
CA ASN A 467 16.69 2.10 -15.75
C ASN A 467 18.02 2.71 -16.25
N ILE A 468 17.92 3.73 -17.10
CA ILE A 468 19.02 4.61 -17.49
C ILE A 468 18.51 6.04 -17.40
N LYS A 469 19.23 6.91 -16.67
CA LYS A 469 18.97 8.34 -16.60
C LYS A 469 19.96 9.07 -17.50
N LEU A 470 19.42 9.76 -18.50
CA LEU A 470 20.19 10.57 -19.42
C LEU A 470 20.01 12.05 -19.08
N GLU A 471 21.10 12.78 -19.05
CA GLU A 471 21.08 14.25 -18.87
C GLU A 471 21.51 14.93 -20.17
N ARG A 472 20.70 15.88 -20.62
CA ARG A 472 21.05 16.75 -21.75
C ARG A 472 21.88 17.91 -21.24
N THR A 473 23.08 18.03 -21.73
CA THR A 473 23.91 19.22 -21.56
C THR A 473 23.96 20.01 -22.85
N ASP A 474 24.40 21.25 -22.81
CA ASP A 474 24.48 22.15 -24.00
C ASP A 474 25.28 21.56 -25.17
N SER A 475 26.12 20.55 -24.93
CA SER A 475 27.03 19.98 -25.94
C SER A 475 26.88 18.48 -26.15
N ALA A 476 26.21 17.74 -25.27
CA ALA A 476 26.12 16.29 -25.34
C ALA A 476 25.00 15.72 -24.45
N VAL A 477 24.64 14.46 -24.67
CA VAL A 477 23.82 13.66 -23.76
C VAL A 477 24.74 12.74 -22.98
N VAL A 478 24.62 12.73 -21.66
CA VAL A 478 25.44 11.92 -20.77
C VAL A 478 24.58 11.02 -19.88
N ILE A 479 25.12 9.88 -19.46
CA ILE A 479 24.47 9.00 -18.51
C ILE A 479 24.69 9.57 -17.10
N GLN A 480 23.62 10.03 -16.45
CA GLN A 480 23.65 10.49 -15.06
C GLN A 480 23.61 9.32 -14.07
N GLY A 481 22.93 8.25 -14.43
CA GLY A 481 22.82 7.06 -13.60
C GLY A 481 22.18 5.90 -14.36
N MET A 482 22.40 4.70 -13.86
CA MET A 482 21.78 3.48 -14.40
C MET A 482 21.61 2.43 -13.32
N SER A 483 20.62 1.55 -13.50
CA SER A 483 20.44 0.35 -12.69
C SER A 483 20.43 -0.87 -13.60
N ILE A 484 21.13 -1.93 -13.17
CA ILE A 484 21.26 -3.16 -13.94
C ILE A 484 20.36 -4.23 -13.33
N ASN A 485 19.47 -4.81 -14.13
CA ASN A 485 18.60 -5.90 -13.72
C ASN A 485 19.34 -7.25 -13.79
N ALA A 486 20.01 -7.51 -14.90
CA ALA A 486 20.74 -8.76 -15.12
C ALA A 486 21.92 -8.58 -16.06
N VAL A 487 22.91 -9.45 -15.93
CA VAL A 487 24.04 -9.58 -16.84
C VAL A 487 24.14 -11.03 -17.27
N LEU A 488 24.28 -11.23 -18.58
CA LEU A 488 24.54 -12.53 -19.18
C LEU A 488 25.94 -12.47 -19.80
N MET A 489 26.79 -13.46 -19.49
CA MET A 489 28.15 -13.56 -20.00
C MET A 489 28.27 -14.77 -20.92
N ARG A 490 29.10 -14.63 -21.94
CA ARG A 490 29.38 -15.67 -22.92
C ARG A 490 30.40 -16.67 -22.43
#